data_62f6bbe2ea699e8be5add8a1b2f8343e
#
_entry.id   62f6bbe2ea699e8be5add8a1b2f8343e
#
_cell.length_a   1.000
_cell.length_b   1.000
_cell.length_c   1.000
_cell.angle_alpha   90.00
_cell.angle_beta   90.00
_cell.angle_gamma   90.00
#
_symmetry.space_group_name_H-M   'P 1'
#
loop_
_entity.id
_entity.type
_entity.pdbx_description
1 polymer ?
#
loop_
_entity_poly.entity_id
_entity_poly.type
_entity_poly.pdbx_seq_one_letter_code
_entity_poly.pdbx_strand_id
1 'polypeptide(L)'
;MKKLKYIFAATLAATLASCDNFLDVKPVGKMIPTEVSQFENILNNSLTVDPYFMMDNNRSCFYAAMADNLTITENLAKYQYTATFPNLENLAAYIFYSPVLDPINTPFTWTYSYKALGYFNNVIDGVTAIDSESAYAKGVIAQARLGRAWQMMNMALCYGPMYQAGGANDTKVIPYRLSGDPTVGNGDLNTTAEIFELVKADLDYACENCPNTVANHSRADRACAYALRAEYYMYTRDWQNMLADAQKAWELAVANSGSADKLIYNYNDFYYEALTEINPPEGCSPEPYMTLRGPDTDFEQTTHREILLYRSAPYGTTATKYVPSEDWKSIFDFDHDLRCKKFFFVVEGYHTTYGDITVDDGLQINDYRSYNMQTTEGLTYPQLLLEKAEAEARTGNTSAALQSLNLLRKYRYNYGDGVSTDLKNGSSMSADQLLNEILTERRRELPLVSFQRMLDLKRYAYDTGKPWSKSVIEHKIGTKTYSKPITDAYFQSLPIDNAIIEYNPQWGLQTNTTEFAPYSAW
;
A
#
# COMPACT_ATOMS: atom_id res chain seq x y z
N MET A 1 -25.45 -11.78 -72.30
CA MET A 1 -25.81 -11.85 -70.87
C MET A 1 -24.98 -12.82 -70.02
N LYS A 2 -24.52 -13.95 -70.57
CA LYS A 2 -23.65 -14.89 -69.74
C LYS A 2 -22.28 -14.33 -69.43
N LYS A 3 -21.62 -13.60 -70.34
CA LYS A 3 -20.29 -13.01 -70.10
C LYS A 3 -20.27 -11.87 -69.00
N LEU A 4 -21.38 -11.13 -68.85
CA LEU A 4 -21.51 -10.07 -67.90
C LEU A 4 -21.64 -10.59 -66.48
N LYS A 5 -22.22 -11.79 -66.26
CA LYS A 5 -22.34 -12.45 -64.97
C LYS A 5 -20.99 -12.95 -64.42
N TYR A 6 -20.08 -13.37 -65.31
CA TYR A 6 -18.72 -13.81 -64.89
C TYR A 6 -17.81 -12.62 -64.57
N ILE A 7 -18.00 -11.47 -65.22
CA ILE A 7 -17.26 -10.25 -64.89
C ILE A 7 -17.71 -9.73 -63.52
N PHE A 8 -19.01 -9.76 -63.20
CA PHE A 8 -19.52 -9.34 -61.88
C PHE A 8 -19.11 -10.29 -60.77
N ALA A 9 -19.04 -11.59 -61.01
CA ALA A 9 -18.55 -12.57 -60.03
C ALA A 9 -17.04 -12.46 -59.79
N ALA A 10 -16.24 -12.17 -60.81
CA ALA A 10 -14.80 -11.95 -60.69
C ALA A 10 -14.46 -10.64 -59.98
N THR A 11 -15.26 -9.59 -60.17
CA THR A 11 -15.07 -8.30 -59.46
C THR A 11 -15.46 -8.44 -57.98
N LEU A 12 -16.49 -9.19 -57.63
CA LEU A 12 -16.91 -9.45 -56.26
C LEU A 12 -15.89 -10.34 -55.49
N ALA A 13 -15.27 -11.31 -56.17
CA ALA A 13 -14.22 -12.15 -55.58
C ALA A 13 -12.91 -11.38 -55.38
N ALA A 14 -12.58 -10.40 -56.22
CA ALA A 14 -11.42 -9.56 -56.09
C ALA A 14 -11.54 -8.53 -54.94
N THR A 15 -12.77 -8.10 -54.59
CA THR A 15 -13.02 -7.20 -53.45
C THR A 15 -12.99 -7.92 -52.11
N LEU A 16 -13.17 -9.24 -52.05
CA LEU A 16 -13.08 -10.04 -50.84
C LEU A 16 -11.64 -10.44 -50.50
N ALA A 17 -10.71 -10.41 -51.45
CA ALA A 17 -9.29 -10.72 -51.21
C ALA A 17 -8.44 -9.51 -50.82
N SER A 18 -9.00 -8.29 -50.74
CA SER A 18 -8.27 -7.04 -50.49
C SER A 18 -8.35 -6.55 -49.06
N CYS A 19 -8.99 -7.30 -48.15
CA CYS A 19 -9.22 -6.80 -46.78
C CYS A 19 -8.20 -7.25 -45.74
N ASP A 20 -7.35 -8.24 -46.02
CA ASP A 20 -6.40 -8.74 -45.00
C ASP A 20 -5.27 -7.74 -44.69
N ASN A 21 -4.82 -6.95 -45.65
CA ASN A 21 -3.76 -5.95 -45.41
C ASN A 21 -4.27 -4.60 -44.86
N PHE A 22 -5.58 -4.35 -44.88
CA PHE A 22 -6.13 -3.10 -44.33
C PHE A 22 -6.38 -3.16 -42.81
N LEU A 23 -6.51 -4.36 -42.26
CA LEU A 23 -6.68 -4.59 -40.84
C LEU A 23 -5.35 -4.70 -40.10
N ASP A 24 -4.21 -4.80 -40.79
CA ASP A 24 -2.88 -4.89 -40.21
C ASP A 24 -2.16 -3.53 -40.09
N VAL A 25 -2.93 -2.44 -39.98
CA VAL A 25 -2.38 -1.11 -39.72
C VAL A 25 -2.00 -1.04 -38.26
N LYS A 26 -0.73 -1.33 -37.95
CA LYS A 26 -0.17 -1.06 -36.65
C LYS A 26 -0.33 0.43 -36.33
N PRO A 27 -0.91 0.82 -35.18
CA PRO A 27 -1.07 2.22 -34.83
C PRO A 27 0.28 2.94 -34.88
N VAL A 28 0.41 3.95 -35.72
CA VAL A 28 1.65 4.76 -35.82
C VAL A 28 1.88 5.42 -34.47
N GLY A 29 3.05 5.15 -33.85
CA GLY A 29 3.44 5.71 -32.57
C GLY A 29 3.13 4.85 -31.32
N LYS A 30 2.58 3.63 -31.49
CA LYS A 30 2.48 2.65 -30.39
C LYS A 30 3.32 1.42 -30.71
N MET A 31 4.24 1.08 -29.80
CA MET A 31 4.99 -0.16 -29.90
C MET A 31 4.11 -1.30 -29.38
N ILE A 32 3.84 -2.28 -30.23
CA ILE A 32 3.22 -3.56 -29.82
C ILE A 32 4.39 -4.46 -29.43
N PRO A 33 4.49 -4.90 -28.16
CA PRO A 33 5.57 -5.78 -27.74
C PRO A 33 5.56 -7.09 -28.53
N THR A 34 6.74 -7.51 -29.00
CA THR A 34 6.96 -8.75 -29.76
C THR A 34 8.04 -9.63 -29.16
N GLU A 35 8.67 -9.15 -28.08
CA GLU A 35 9.74 -9.83 -27.38
C GLU A 35 9.50 -9.80 -25.85
N VAL A 36 9.94 -10.81 -25.13
CA VAL A 36 9.80 -10.91 -23.67
C VAL A 36 10.37 -9.69 -22.96
N SER A 37 11.51 -9.17 -23.42
CA SER A 37 12.19 -7.99 -22.85
C SER A 37 11.33 -6.72 -22.91
N GLN A 38 10.50 -6.58 -23.93
CA GLN A 38 9.61 -5.43 -24.09
C GLN A 38 8.43 -5.50 -23.09
N PHE A 39 7.94 -6.69 -22.79
CA PHE A 39 6.96 -6.91 -21.72
C PHE A 39 7.58 -6.70 -20.33
N GLU A 40 8.82 -7.14 -20.14
CA GLU A 40 9.56 -6.87 -18.91
C GLU A 40 9.70 -5.38 -18.62
N ASN A 41 9.91 -4.55 -19.65
CA ASN A 41 10.00 -3.10 -19.51
C ASN A 41 8.70 -2.45 -19.01
N ILE A 42 7.53 -3.08 -19.20
CA ILE A 42 6.27 -2.61 -18.59
C ILE A 42 6.37 -2.65 -17.06
N LEU A 43 7.00 -3.68 -16.51
CA LEU A 43 7.18 -3.87 -15.07
C LEU A 43 8.22 -2.91 -14.46
N ASN A 44 9.09 -2.30 -15.26
CA ASN A 44 10.03 -1.28 -14.82
C ASN A 44 9.38 0.10 -14.59
N ASN A 45 8.19 0.33 -15.13
CA ASN A 45 7.52 1.61 -15.02
C ASN A 45 6.61 1.63 -13.78
N SER A 46 7.13 2.19 -12.68
CA SER A 46 6.40 2.31 -11.42
C SER A 46 5.06 3.04 -11.55
N LEU A 47 4.98 4.07 -12.42
CA LEU A 47 3.73 4.80 -12.66
C LEU A 47 2.65 3.97 -13.37
N THR A 48 3.03 2.84 -13.97
CA THR A 48 2.12 1.96 -14.70
C THR A 48 1.66 0.80 -13.83
N VAL A 49 2.59 0.19 -13.09
CA VAL A 49 2.36 -1.04 -12.29
C VAL A 49 2.10 -0.76 -10.82
N ASP A 50 2.24 0.48 -10.40
CA ASP A 50 2.02 0.95 -9.03
C ASP A 50 1.12 2.17 -9.03
N PRO A 51 -0.15 2.02 -9.31
CA PRO A 51 -1.10 3.10 -9.20
C PRO A 51 -1.43 3.34 -7.73
N TYR A 52 -1.70 4.56 -7.43
CA TYR A 52 -2.15 5.17 -6.17
C TYR A 52 -3.14 4.30 -5.36
N PHE A 53 -2.68 3.21 -4.78
CA PHE A 53 -3.53 2.26 -4.06
C PHE A 53 -4.13 2.93 -2.81
N MET A 54 -5.44 2.85 -2.65
CA MET A 54 -6.21 3.52 -1.58
C MET A 54 -5.97 5.03 -1.47
N MET A 55 -5.53 5.68 -2.55
CA MET A 55 -5.31 7.12 -2.64
C MET A 55 -6.30 7.78 -3.60
N ASP A 56 -6.54 9.07 -3.39
CA ASP A 56 -7.21 9.94 -4.35
C ASP A 56 -6.21 10.55 -5.35
N ASN A 57 -6.70 11.41 -6.27
CA ASN A 57 -5.86 12.09 -7.25
C ASN A 57 -4.85 13.08 -6.63
N ASN A 58 -5.02 13.47 -5.37
CA ASN A 58 -4.09 14.30 -4.61
C ASN A 58 -3.11 13.46 -3.78
N ARG A 59 -3.13 12.13 -3.93
CA ARG A 59 -2.35 11.17 -3.14
C ARG A 59 -2.65 11.24 -1.64
N SER A 60 -3.89 11.54 -1.28
CA SER A 60 -4.41 11.40 0.07
C SER A 60 -5.01 10.02 0.26
N CYS A 61 -4.83 9.42 1.43
CA CYS A 61 -5.34 8.09 1.74
C CYS A 61 -6.50 8.17 2.74
N PHE A 62 -7.73 8.15 2.23
CA PHE A 62 -8.93 8.16 3.07
C PHE A 62 -8.99 6.95 4.01
N TYR A 63 -8.44 5.81 3.58
CA TYR A 63 -8.41 4.58 4.38
C TYR A 63 -7.52 4.72 5.61
N ALA A 64 -6.42 5.51 5.52
CA ALA A 64 -5.60 5.85 6.68
C ALA A 64 -6.35 6.77 7.67
N ALA A 65 -7.24 7.64 7.18
CA ALA A 65 -8.06 8.49 8.03
C ALA A 65 -9.12 7.71 8.84
N MET A 66 -9.46 6.49 8.43
CA MET A 66 -10.31 5.58 9.23
C MET A 66 -9.58 4.96 10.43
N ALA A 67 -8.24 4.92 10.41
CA ALA A 67 -7.40 4.29 11.43
C ALA A 67 -7.05 5.27 12.56
N ASP A 68 -6.19 4.87 13.48
CA ASP A 68 -5.92 5.55 14.74
C ASP A 68 -4.58 6.32 14.80
N ASN A 69 -3.89 6.46 13.66
CA ASN A 69 -2.61 7.17 13.59
C ASN A 69 -2.75 8.69 13.45
N LEU A 70 -3.89 9.15 12.95
CA LEU A 70 -4.10 10.53 12.52
C LEU A 70 -5.11 11.26 13.41
N THR A 71 -4.94 12.58 13.49
CA THR A 71 -5.92 13.50 14.07
C THR A 71 -6.01 14.76 13.21
N ILE A 72 -7.02 15.57 13.44
CA ILE A 72 -7.23 16.83 12.75
C ILE A 72 -7.71 17.90 13.75
N THR A 73 -7.24 19.13 13.60
CA THR A 73 -7.78 20.25 14.36
C THR A 73 -9.16 20.65 13.84
N GLU A 74 -9.94 21.35 14.65
CA GLU A 74 -11.25 21.85 14.23
C GLU A 74 -11.14 22.78 13.02
N ASN A 75 -10.12 23.63 12.98
CA ASN A 75 -9.89 24.54 11.87
C ASN A 75 -9.52 23.80 10.58
N LEU A 76 -8.66 22.79 10.66
CA LEU A 76 -8.32 21.95 9.52
C LEU A 76 -9.53 21.13 9.03
N ALA A 77 -10.37 20.65 9.95
CA ALA A 77 -11.62 19.97 9.58
C ALA A 77 -12.57 20.92 8.82
N LYS A 78 -12.74 22.16 9.29
CA LYS A 78 -13.49 23.19 8.56
C LYS A 78 -12.93 23.41 7.17
N TYR A 79 -11.62 23.44 7.01
CA TYR A 79 -10.97 23.56 5.71
C TYR A 79 -11.26 22.41 4.76
N GLN A 80 -11.39 21.18 5.24
CA GLN A 80 -11.66 20.00 4.41
C GLN A 80 -12.95 20.11 3.58
N TYR A 81 -13.96 20.82 4.05
CA TYR A 81 -15.20 21.03 3.33
C TYR A 81 -15.37 22.44 2.73
N THR A 82 -14.31 23.28 2.76
CA THR A 82 -14.32 24.51 1.98
C THR A 82 -14.10 24.20 0.49
N ALA A 83 -14.69 24.99 -0.39
CA ALA A 83 -14.72 24.69 -1.83
C ALA A 83 -13.35 24.67 -2.53
N THR A 84 -12.26 25.05 -1.87
CA THR A 84 -10.92 25.12 -2.48
C THR A 84 -10.20 23.77 -2.52
N PHE A 85 -10.45 22.88 -1.55
CA PHE A 85 -9.85 21.56 -1.46
C PHE A 85 -10.85 20.58 -0.82
N PRO A 86 -11.89 20.18 -1.53
CA PRO A 86 -12.86 19.24 -0.98
C PRO A 86 -12.23 17.85 -0.89
N ASN A 87 -11.58 17.56 0.22
CA ASN A 87 -11.21 16.18 0.53
C ASN A 87 -12.24 15.60 1.51
N LEU A 88 -13.49 15.64 1.09
CA LEU A 88 -14.63 15.24 1.91
C LEU A 88 -14.61 13.76 2.24
N GLU A 89 -14.01 12.92 1.39
CA GLU A 89 -13.87 11.49 1.64
C GLU A 89 -12.94 11.21 2.83
N ASN A 90 -11.87 12.01 3.01
CA ASN A 90 -11.03 11.91 4.21
C ASN A 90 -11.81 12.36 5.47
N LEU A 91 -12.62 13.41 5.38
CA LEU A 91 -13.47 13.82 6.50
C LEU A 91 -14.53 12.75 6.80
N ALA A 92 -15.21 12.22 5.77
CA ALA A 92 -16.18 11.14 5.91
C ALA A 92 -15.55 9.91 6.59
N ALA A 93 -14.35 9.54 6.16
CA ALA A 93 -13.58 8.44 6.75
C ALA A 93 -13.26 8.70 8.23
N TYR A 94 -12.81 9.91 8.56
CA TYR A 94 -12.40 10.28 9.91
C TYR A 94 -13.56 10.32 10.90
N ILE A 95 -14.74 10.78 10.48
CA ILE A 95 -15.94 10.84 11.34
C ILE A 95 -16.84 9.59 11.22
N PHE A 96 -16.38 8.59 10.50
CA PHE A 96 -17.12 7.34 10.23
C PHE A 96 -18.49 7.56 9.58
N TYR A 97 -18.56 8.56 8.68
CA TYR A 97 -19.74 8.87 7.90
C TYR A 97 -20.00 7.80 6.83
N SER A 98 -21.26 7.49 6.58
CA SER A 98 -21.66 6.56 5.53
C SER A 98 -22.60 7.26 4.54
N PRO A 99 -22.26 7.27 3.24
CA PRO A 99 -21.17 6.54 2.59
C PRO A 99 -19.79 7.21 2.83
N VAL A 100 -18.73 6.41 2.92
CA VAL A 100 -17.36 6.94 3.09
C VAL A 100 -16.80 7.53 1.80
N LEU A 101 -17.22 7.01 0.64
CA LEU A 101 -16.89 7.54 -0.68
C LEU A 101 -18.09 8.27 -1.25
N ASP A 102 -17.84 9.36 -1.98
CA ASP A 102 -18.89 10.06 -2.70
C ASP A 102 -19.42 9.20 -3.85
N PRO A 103 -20.69 8.77 -3.85
CA PRO A 103 -21.21 7.85 -4.83
C PRO A 103 -21.20 8.36 -6.28
N ILE A 104 -21.08 9.68 -6.47
CA ILE A 104 -21.06 10.30 -7.81
C ILE A 104 -19.65 10.57 -8.34
N ASN A 105 -18.61 10.42 -7.50
CA ASN A 105 -17.24 10.63 -7.91
C ASN A 105 -16.72 9.51 -8.82
N THR A 106 -15.67 9.83 -9.57
CA THR A 106 -14.92 8.82 -10.32
C THR A 106 -14.22 7.87 -9.33
N PRO A 107 -14.41 6.57 -9.47
CA PRO A 107 -13.80 5.58 -8.56
C PRO A 107 -12.29 5.47 -8.78
N PHE A 108 -11.54 6.40 -8.19
CA PHE A 108 -10.10 6.56 -8.45
C PHE A 108 -9.31 5.32 -8.07
N THR A 109 -9.44 4.86 -6.82
CA THR A 109 -8.74 3.65 -6.34
C THR A 109 -9.07 2.42 -7.17
N TRP A 110 -10.35 2.18 -7.43
CA TRP A 110 -10.79 1.06 -8.24
C TRP A 110 -10.21 1.10 -9.66
N THR A 111 -10.35 2.25 -10.33
CA THR A 111 -9.89 2.44 -11.70
C THR A 111 -8.39 2.19 -11.84
N TYR A 112 -7.59 2.76 -10.95
CA TYR A 112 -6.13 2.59 -11.02
C TYR A 112 -5.68 1.19 -10.61
N SER A 113 -6.34 0.57 -9.64
CA SER A 113 -6.06 -0.81 -9.25
C SER A 113 -6.31 -1.79 -10.40
N TYR A 114 -7.45 -1.69 -11.07
CA TYR A 114 -7.74 -2.56 -12.22
C TYR A 114 -6.92 -2.20 -13.47
N LYS A 115 -6.47 -0.96 -13.59
CA LYS A 115 -5.50 -0.56 -14.63
C LYS A 115 -4.16 -1.28 -14.42
N ALA A 116 -3.62 -1.28 -13.21
CA ALA A 116 -2.40 -2.02 -12.90
C ALA A 116 -2.57 -3.53 -13.14
N LEU A 117 -3.70 -4.08 -12.70
CA LEU A 117 -4.04 -5.47 -12.94
C LEU A 117 -4.05 -5.80 -14.44
N GLY A 118 -4.58 -4.90 -15.28
CA GLY A 118 -4.54 -5.02 -16.73
C GLY A 118 -3.11 -5.08 -17.27
N TYR A 119 -2.18 -4.30 -16.75
CA TYR A 119 -0.77 -4.37 -17.17
C TYR A 119 -0.11 -5.69 -16.76
N PHE A 120 -0.34 -6.16 -15.53
CA PHE A 120 0.19 -7.46 -15.10
C PHE A 120 -0.35 -8.60 -15.96
N ASN A 121 -1.66 -8.61 -16.24
CA ASN A 121 -2.26 -9.62 -17.11
C ASN A 121 -1.72 -9.54 -18.54
N ASN A 122 -1.55 -8.34 -19.11
CA ASN A 122 -0.93 -8.16 -20.42
C ASN A 122 0.49 -8.73 -20.49
N VAL A 123 1.29 -8.57 -19.44
CA VAL A 123 2.62 -9.17 -19.38
C VAL A 123 2.52 -10.70 -19.34
N ILE A 124 1.63 -11.24 -18.50
CA ILE A 124 1.44 -12.70 -18.39
C ILE A 124 1.00 -13.28 -19.73
N ASP A 125 -0.06 -12.74 -20.34
CA ASP A 125 -0.64 -13.22 -21.59
C ASP A 125 0.36 -13.08 -22.75
N GLY A 126 0.99 -11.90 -22.87
CA GLY A 126 1.92 -11.60 -23.97
C GLY A 126 3.20 -12.40 -23.90
N VAL A 127 3.81 -12.56 -22.72
CA VAL A 127 5.01 -13.39 -22.55
C VAL A 127 4.68 -14.86 -22.80
N THR A 128 3.57 -15.35 -22.25
CA THR A 128 3.13 -16.74 -22.46
C THR A 128 2.91 -17.05 -23.94
N ALA A 129 2.41 -16.12 -24.72
CA ALA A 129 2.19 -16.29 -26.17
C ALA A 129 3.51 -16.35 -26.96
N ILE A 130 4.60 -15.71 -26.47
CA ILE A 130 5.91 -15.69 -27.16
C ILE A 130 6.77 -16.86 -26.69
N ASP A 131 6.89 -17.04 -25.39
CA ASP A 131 7.73 -18.06 -24.76
C ASP A 131 7.18 -18.35 -23.35
N SER A 132 6.72 -19.57 -23.14
CA SER A 132 6.24 -20.03 -21.82
C SER A 132 7.26 -20.87 -21.06
N GLU A 133 8.37 -21.26 -21.70
CA GLU A 133 9.22 -22.34 -21.18
C GLU A 133 10.59 -21.87 -20.68
N SER A 134 11.18 -20.86 -21.29
CA SER A 134 12.51 -20.40 -20.85
C SER A 134 12.48 -19.86 -19.42
N ALA A 135 13.58 -20.01 -18.70
CA ALA A 135 13.72 -19.48 -17.33
C ALA A 135 13.55 -17.95 -17.29
N TYR A 136 13.95 -17.24 -18.36
CA TYR A 136 13.76 -15.80 -18.48
C TYR A 136 12.29 -15.43 -18.59
N ALA A 137 11.54 -16.06 -19.48
CA ALA A 137 10.11 -15.83 -19.64
C ALA A 137 9.33 -16.16 -18.36
N LYS A 138 9.60 -17.31 -17.74
CA LYS A 138 9.03 -17.69 -16.44
C LYS A 138 9.31 -16.66 -15.36
N GLY A 139 10.52 -16.09 -15.33
CA GLY A 139 10.90 -15.03 -14.41
C GLY A 139 10.10 -13.74 -14.61
N VAL A 140 9.83 -13.33 -15.85
CA VAL A 140 9.02 -12.15 -16.16
C VAL A 140 7.54 -12.39 -15.80
N ILE A 141 7.00 -13.57 -16.16
CA ILE A 141 5.63 -13.97 -15.76
C ILE A 141 5.50 -13.99 -14.22
N ALA A 142 6.49 -14.50 -13.52
CA ALA A 142 6.49 -14.60 -12.05
C ALA A 142 6.40 -13.21 -11.38
N GLN A 143 7.15 -12.25 -11.89
CA GLN A 143 7.08 -10.86 -11.39
C GLN A 143 5.72 -10.22 -11.63
N ALA A 144 5.11 -10.46 -12.80
CA ALA A 144 3.76 -9.96 -13.11
C ALA A 144 2.69 -10.63 -12.23
N ARG A 145 2.79 -11.96 -12.00
CA ARG A 145 1.91 -12.70 -11.08
C ARG A 145 2.02 -12.18 -9.65
N LEU A 146 3.23 -11.90 -9.18
CA LEU A 146 3.43 -11.29 -7.86
C LEU A 146 2.76 -9.92 -7.74
N GLY A 147 2.93 -9.06 -8.76
CA GLY A 147 2.25 -7.75 -8.80
C GLY A 147 0.73 -7.89 -8.76
N ARG A 148 0.17 -8.85 -9.51
CA ARG A 148 -1.26 -9.18 -9.48
C ARG A 148 -1.70 -9.69 -8.11
N ALA A 149 -0.93 -10.58 -7.48
CA ALA A 149 -1.21 -11.11 -6.16
C ALA A 149 -1.23 -10.00 -5.09
N TRP A 150 -0.23 -9.11 -5.08
CA TRP A 150 -0.19 -7.96 -4.18
C TRP A 150 -1.44 -7.09 -4.32
N GLN A 151 -1.78 -6.74 -5.56
CA GLN A 151 -2.93 -5.89 -5.86
C GLN A 151 -4.25 -6.51 -5.41
N MET A 152 -4.47 -7.78 -5.77
CA MET A 152 -5.74 -8.46 -5.51
C MET A 152 -5.93 -8.84 -4.05
N MET A 153 -4.85 -9.24 -3.36
CA MET A 153 -4.90 -9.51 -1.92
C MET A 153 -5.30 -8.25 -1.14
N ASN A 154 -4.62 -7.15 -1.39
CA ASN A 154 -4.90 -5.90 -0.67
C ASN A 154 -6.28 -5.32 -1.02
N MET A 155 -6.71 -5.40 -2.28
CA MET A 155 -8.08 -5.02 -2.64
C MET A 155 -9.12 -5.88 -1.91
N ALA A 156 -8.93 -7.20 -1.87
CA ALA A 156 -9.86 -8.09 -1.17
C ALA A 156 -9.94 -7.77 0.33
N LEU A 157 -8.82 -7.44 0.96
CA LEU A 157 -8.77 -7.06 2.37
C LEU A 157 -9.41 -5.69 2.66
N CYS A 158 -9.40 -4.77 1.69
CA CYS A 158 -10.05 -3.45 1.84
C CYS A 158 -11.53 -3.48 1.48
N TYR A 159 -11.91 -4.17 0.40
CA TYR A 159 -13.30 -4.26 -0.06
C TYR A 159 -14.10 -5.41 0.55
N GLY A 160 -13.49 -6.24 1.37
CA GLY A 160 -14.12 -7.37 2.04
C GLY A 160 -13.69 -7.56 3.48
N PRO A 161 -14.32 -8.50 4.17
CA PRO A 161 -13.92 -8.86 5.52
C PRO A 161 -12.52 -9.47 5.53
N MET A 162 -11.84 -9.36 6.67
CA MET A 162 -10.58 -10.05 6.89
C MET A 162 -10.76 -11.57 6.75
N TYR A 163 -9.80 -12.24 6.11
CA TYR A 163 -9.82 -13.70 5.97
C TYR A 163 -9.91 -14.39 7.33
N GLN A 164 -10.81 -15.37 7.46
CA GLN A 164 -11.04 -16.11 8.69
C GLN A 164 -10.43 -17.51 8.59
N ALA A 165 -9.37 -17.76 9.36
CA ALA A 165 -8.77 -19.08 9.43
C ALA A 165 -9.80 -20.14 9.87
N GLY A 166 -10.00 -21.17 9.04
CA GLY A 166 -11.01 -22.20 9.26
C GLY A 166 -12.46 -21.77 9.00
N GLY A 167 -12.71 -20.53 8.55
CA GLY A 167 -14.03 -20.06 8.13
C GLY A 167 -14.32 -20.36 6.66
N ALA A 168 -15.59 -20.20 6.26
CA ALA A 168 -16.01 -20.43 4.88
C ALA A 168 -15.42 -19.37 3.90
N ASN A 169 -15.24 -18.13 4.36
CA ASN A 169 -14.76 -17.00 3.56
C ASN A 169 -15.52 -16.82 2.23
N ASP A 170 -16.83 -17.03 2.29
CA ASP A 170 -17.77 -17.10 1.15
C ASP A 170 -18.39 -15.75 0.77
N THR A 171 -17.99 -14.67 1.45
CA THR A 171 -18.40 -13.31 1.10
C THR A 171 -17.88 -12.95 -0.27
N LYS A 172 -18.77 -12.58 -1.19
CA LYS A 172 -18.42 -12.03 -2.50
C LYS A 172 -17.87 -10.61 -2.35
N VAL A 173 -16.72 -10.32 -2.96
CA VAL A 173 -15.97 -9.08 -2.71
C VAL A 173 -15.71 -8.31 -4.00
N ILE A 174 -14.83 -8.81 -4.86
CA ILE A 174 -14.37 -8.16 -6.09
C ILE A 174 -14.12 -9.20 -7.17
N PRO A 175 -14.16 -8.85 -8.46
CA PRO A 175 -13.80 -9.80 -9.51
C PRO A 175 -12.28 -9.99 -9.59
N TYR A 176 -11.82 -11.24 -9.65
CA TYR A 176 -10.42 -11.57 -9.92
C TYR A 176 -10.20 -11.75 -11.41
N ARG A 177 -9.74 -10.70 -12.07
CA ARG A 177 -9.56 -10.70 -13.52
C ARG A 177 -8.22 -11.36 -13.89
N LEU A 178 -8.28 -12.37 -14.78
CA LEU A 178 -7.10 -13.14 -15.22
C LEU A 178 -6.64 -12.82 -16.65
N SER A 179 -7.37 -12.00 -17.40
CA SER A 179 -7.03 -11.63 -18.78
C SER A 179 -6.64 -10.17 -18.92
N GLY A 180 -5.63 -9.89 -19.73
CA GLY A 180 -5.24 -8.55 -20.18
C GLY A 180 -6.12 -8.01 -21.32
N ASP A 181 -6.95 -8.83 -21.94
CA ASP A 181 -7.84 -8.43 -23.03
C ASP A 181 -8.96 -7.50 -22.51
N PRO A 182 -9.03 -6.24 -22.95
CA PRO A 182 -10.05 -5.30 -22.51
C PRO A 182 -11.47 -5.66 -23.00
N THR A 183 -11.60 -6.54 -23.98
CA THR A 183 -12.90 -6.99 -24.49
C THR A 183 -13.53 -8.08 -23.62
N VAL A 184 -12.73 -8.73 -22.78
CA VAL A 184 -13.23 -9.67 -21.78
C VAL A 184 -13.86 -8.88 -20.65
N GLY A 185 -15.13 -9.15 -20.34
CA GLY A 185 -15.85 -8.51 -19.23
C GLY A 185 -15.19 -8.73 -17.87
N ASN A 186 -15.64 -8.01 -16.85
CA ASN A 186 -15.07 -8.10 -15.50
C ASN A 186 -15.34 -9.44 -14.81
N GLY A 187 -16.23 -10.28 -15.32
CA GLY A 187 -16.65 -11.51 -14.66
C GLY A 187 -17.57 -11.26 -13.45
N ASP A 188 -17.85 -12.30 -12.71
CA ASP A 188 -18.61 -12.24 -11.46
C ASP A 188 -17.69 -11.82 -10.29
N LEU A 189 -18.32 -11.39 -9.20
CA LEU A 189 -17.60 -11.18 -7.95
C LEU A 189 -17.12 -12.51 -7.39
N ASN A 190 -15.84 -12.58 -7.08
CA ASN A 190 -15.23 -13.72 -6.39
C ASN A 190 -15.45 -13.61 -4.88
N THR A 191 -15.52 -14.75 -4.22
CA THR A 191 -15.50 -14.83 -2.77
C THR A 191 -14.09 -14.56 -2.23
N THR A 192 -14.01 -14.21 -0.94
CA THR A 192 -12.73 -14.07 -0.24
C THR A 192 -11.89 -15.36 -0.38
N ALA A 193 -12.51 -16.54 -0.24
CA ALA A 193 -11.82 -17.83 -0.40
C ALA A 193 -11.22 -17.99 -1.80
N GLU A 194 -12.01 -17.77 -2.86
CA GLU A 194 -11.57 -17.89 -4.25
C GLU A 194 -10.42 -16.92 -4.56
N ILE A 195 -10.50 -15.66 -4.07
CA ILE A 195 -9.45 -14.67 -4.28
C ILE A 195 -8.16 -15.12 -3.61
N PHE A 196 -8.21 -15.56 -2.36
CA PHE A 196 -7.03 -16.01 -1.62
C PHE A 196 -6.41 -17.27 -2.21
N GLU A 197 -7.20 -18.16 -2.80
CA GLU A 197 -6.71 -19.33 -3.53
C GLU A 197 -5.95 -18.92 -4.81
N LEU A 198 -6.47 -17.98 -5.60
CA LEU A 198 -5.81 -17.45 -6.79
C LEU A 198 -4.54 -16.66 -6.44
N VAL A 199 -4.59 -15.84 -5.38
CA VAL A 199 -3.42 -15.14 -4.83
C VAL A 199 -2.34 -16.14 -4.43
N LYS A 200 -2.71 -17.22 -3.73
CA LYS A 200 -1.76 -18.26 -3.32
C LYS A 200 -1.08 -18.92 -4.52
N ALA A 201 -1.84 -19.25 -5.56
CA ALA A 201 -1.32 -19.84 -6.78
C ALA A 201 -0.35 -18.90 -7.52
N ASP A 202 -0.62 -17.60 -7.53
CA ASP A 202 0.29 -16.60 -8.10
C ASP A 202 1.59 -16.47 -7.27
N LEU A 203 1.48 -16.47 -5.95
CA LEU A 203 2.63 -16.38 -5.04
C LEU A 203 3.50 -17.65 -5.07
N ASP A 204 2.90 -18.84 -5.17
CA ASP A 204 3.64 -20.09 -5.31
C ASP A 204 4.48 -20.09 -6.59
N TYR A 205 3.87 -19.70 -7.71
CA TYR A 205 4.60 -19.56 -8.97
C TYR A 205 5.72 -18.52 -8.88
N ALA A 206 5.48 -17.41 -8.19
CA ALA A 206 6.48 -16.36 -8.00
C ALA A 206 7.67 -16.85 -7.16
N CYS A 207 7.45 -17.56 -6.06
CA CYS A 207 8.53 -18.14 -5.24
C CYS A 207 9.42 -19.11 -6.01
N GLU A 208 8.86 -19.86 -6.95
CA GLU A 208 9.61 -20.80 -7.78
C GLU A 208 10.40 -20.10 -8.88
N ASN A 209 9.85 -19.08 -9.53
CA ASN A 209 10.32 -18.58 -10.81
C ASN A 209 10.85 -17.14 -10.80
N CYS A 210 10.64 -16.33 -9.78
CA CYS A 210 11.24 -14.99 -9.70
C CYS A 210 12.77 -15.04 -9.75
N PRO A 211 13.42 -14.08 -10.42
CA PRO A 211 14.88 -13.98 -10.45
C PRO A 211 15.44 -13.75 -9.04
N ASN A 212 16.72 -14.06 -8.84
CA ASN A 212 17.36 -13.85 -7.53
C ASN A 212 17.53 -12.37 -7.19
N THR A 213 17.69 -11.51 -8.20
CA THR A 213 17.89 -10.07 -8.04
C THR A 213 17.20 -9.31 -9.16
N VAL A 214 16.80 -8.08 -8.90
CA VAL A 214 16.25 -7.12 -9.87
C VAL A 214 17.01 -5.80 -9.79
N ALA A 215 17.07 -5.07 -10.89
CA ALA A 215 17.70 -3.75 -10.95
C ALA A 215 16.76 -2.62 -10.53
N ASN A 216 15.45 -2.88 -10.46
CA ASN A 216 14.42 -1.89 -10.16
C ASN A 216 13.39 -2.53 -9.21
N HIS A 217 13.20 -1.96 -8.05
CA HIS A 217 12.30 -2.47 -7.00
C HIS A 217 10.80 -2.29 -7.30
N SER A 218 10.41 -1.70 -8.43
CA SER A 218 9.03 -1.85 -8.95
C SER A 218 8.76 -3.31 -9.36
N ARG A 219 9.83 -4.07 -9.62
CA ARG A 219 9.85 -5.50 -9.93
C ARG A 219 10.17 -6.31 -8.69
N ALA A 220 9.84 -7.58 -8.74
CA ALA A 220 10.03 -8.50 -7.63
C ALA A 220 11.19 -9.47 -7.89
N ASP A 221 12.08 -9.61 -6.93
CA ASP A 221 13.02 -10.72 -6.84
C ASP A 221 12.44 -11.89 -6.03
N ARG A 222 13.24 -12.95 -5.88
CA ARG A 222 12.80 -14.13 -5.13
C ARG A 222 12.62 -13.87 -3.63
N ALA A 223 13.42 -12.97 -3.03
CA ALA A 223 13.22 -12.58 -1.64
C ALA A 223 11.87 -11.89 -1.46
N CYS A 224 11.52 -10.99 -2.37
CA CYS A 224 10.23 -10.33 -2.42
C CYS A 224 9.07 -11.34 -2.55
N ALA A 225 9.21 -12.38 -3.38
CA ALA A 225 8.17 -13.39 -3.55
C ALA A 225 7.87 -14.15 -2.24
N TYR A 226 8.91 -14.58 -1.52
CA TYR A 226 8.73 -15.19 -0.21
C TYR A 226 8.20 -14.21 0.84
N ALA A 227 8.64 -12.95 0.82
CA ALA A 227 8.14 -11.92 1.75
C ALA A 227 6.64 -11.68 1.56
N LEU A 228 6.17 -11.52 0.32
CA LEU A 228 4.75 -11.33 0.04
C LEU A 228 3.92 -12.58 0.38
N ARG A 229 4.47 -13.78 0.20
CA ARG A 229 3.79 -14.99 0.63
C ARG A 229 3.76 -15.14 2.16
N ALA A 230 4.75 -14.61 2.87
CA ALA A 230 4.69 -14.48 4.32
C ALA A 230 3.58 -13.51 4.77
N GLU A 231 3.39 -12.37 4.09
CA GLU A 231 2.22 -11.50 4.33
C GLU A 231 0.88 -12.23 4.06
N TYR A 232 0.79 -13.00 3.00
CA TYR A 232 -0.38 -13.84 2.75
C TYR A 232 -0.67 -14.76 3.94
N TYR A 233 0.35 -15.45 4.46
CA TYR A 233 0.23 -16.30 5.64
C TYR A 233 -0.07 -15.51 6.91
N MET A 234 0.41 -14.28 7.04
CA MET A 234 0.05 -13.36 8.13
C MET A 234 -1.47 -13.08 8.14
N TYR A 235 -2.05 -12.78 6.98
CA TYR A 235 -3.49 -12.51 6.86
C TYR A 235 -4.34 -13.77 6.99
N THR A 236 -3.87 -14.92 6.56
CA THR A 236 -4.55 -16.21 6.76
C THR A 236 -4.27 -16.86 8.11
N ARG A 237 -3.41 -16.23 8.95
CA ARG A 237 -3.02 -16.67 10.30
C ARG A 237 -2.32 -18.03 10.34
N ASP A 238 -1.63 -18.40 9.27
CA ASP A 238 -0.78 -19.59 9.19
C ASP A 238 0.66 -19.23 9.63
N TRP A 239 0.84 -19.14 10.94
CA TRP A 239 2.07 -18.64 11.54
C TRP A 239 3.30 -19.48 11.24
N GLN A 240 3.13 -20.80 11.04
CA GLN A 240 4.25 -21.71 10.72
C GLN A 240 4.77 -21.46 9.30
N ASN A 241 3.89 -21.37 8.33
CA ASN A 241 4.26 -21.06 6.95
C ASN A 241 4.74 -19.59 6.82
N MET A 242 4.15 -18.66 7.58
CA MET A 242 4.64 -17.29 7.68
C MET A 242 6.10 -17.25 8.15
N LEU A 243 6.44 -18.01 9.22
CA LEU A 243 7.80 -18.08 9.72
C LEU A 243 8.78 -18.64 8.68
N ALA A 244 8.40 -19.74 8.04
CA ALA A 244 9.26 -20.39 7.04
C ALA A 244 9.57 -19.45 5.86
N ASP A 245 8.56 -18.74 5.36
CA ASP A 245 8.71 -17.84 4.22
C ASP A 245 9.41 -16.53 4.60
N ALA A 246 9.07 -15.90 5.74
CA ALA A 246 9.74 -14.69 6.19
C ALA A 246 11.24 -14.95 6.49
N GLN A 247 11.57 -16.09 7.10
CA GLN A 247 12.96 -16.50 7.31
C GLN A 247 13.67 -16.70 5.98
N LYS A 248 13.05 -17.42 5.02
CA LYS A 248 13.63 -17.64 3.69
C LYS A 248 13.85 -16.34 2.92
N ALA A 249 12.89 -15.42 2.97
CA ALA A 249 13.01 -14.10 2.36
C ALA A 249 14.19 -13.32 2.93
N TRP A 250 14.32 -13.28 4.25
CA TRP A 250 15.41 -12.59 4.95
C TRP A 250 16.77 -13.18 4.62
N GLU A 251 16.90 -14.53 4.62
CA GLU A 251 18.12 -15.23 4.24
C GLU A 251 18.56 -14.90 2.80
N LEU A 252 17.62 -14.89 1.84
CA LEU A 252 17.89 -14.53 0.46
C LEU A 252 18.33 -13.07 0.33
N ALA A 253 17.63 -12.15 0.99
CA ALA A 253 17.97 -10.73 0.98
C ALA A 253 19.38 -10.47 1.53
N VAL A 254 19.71 -11.06 2.67
CA VAL A 254 21.06 -10.94 3.27
C VAL A 254 22.13 -11.59 2.40
N ALA A 255 21.85 -12.75 1.81
CA ALA A 255 22.78 -13.41 0.90
C ALA A 255 23.07 -12.57 -0.36
N ASN A 256 22.04 -11.93 -0.92
CA ASN A 256 22.16 -11.07 -2.10
C ASN A 256 22.92 -9.76 -1.82
N SER A 257 22.69 -9.14 -0.66
CA SER A 257 23.31 -7.87 -0.27
C SER A 257 24.68 -8.03 0.41
N GLY A 258 24.90 -9.19 1.04
CA GLY A 258 26.08 -9.54 1.83
C GLY A 258 25.97 -9.22 3.33
N SER A 259 25.07 -8.32 3.75
CA SER A 259 24.82 -8.06 5.18
C SER A 259 23.50 -7.28 5.39
N ALA A 260 22.95 -7.36 6.61
CA ALA A 260 21.80 -6.56 7.02
C ALA A 260 22.08 -5.03 7.00
N ASP A 261 23.33 -4.61 7.26
CA ASP A 261 23.72 -3.19 7.23
C ASP A 261 23.58 -2.57 5.82
N LYS A 262 23.50 -3.39 4.77
CA LYS A 262 23.25 -2.93 3.40
C LYS A 262 21.77 -2.92 3.02
N LEU A 263 20.91 -3.47 3.85
CA LEU A 263 19.46 -3.54 3.64
C LEU A 263 18.69 -2.52 4.48
N ILE A 264 19.26 -2.08 5.60
CA ILE A 264 18.60 -1.19 6.54
C ILE A 264 19.49 0.04 6.75
N TYR A 265 18.90 1.22 6.63
CA TYR A 265 19.58 2.47 6.95
C TYR A 265 19.80 2.62 8.44
N ASN A 266 21.01 2.99 8.82
CA ASN A 266 21.28 3.45 10.16
C ASN A 266 20.91 4.95 10.28
N TYR A 267 19.86 5.25 11.02
CA TYR A 267 19.39 6.63 11.15
C TYR A 267 20.36 7.55 11.92
N ASN A 268 21.40 7.02 12.57
CA ASN A 268 22.49 7.84 13.09
C ASN A 268 23.31 8.52 11.98
N ASP A 269 23.35 7.95 10.78
CA ASP A 269 24.14 8.45 9.66
C ASP A 269 23.46 9.60 8.90
N PHE A 270 22.22 9.96 9.31
CA PHE A 270 21.45 11.01 8.66
C PHE A 270 21.55 12.33 9.44
N TYR A 271 21.59 13.45 8.69
CA TYR A 271 21.62 14.81 9.24
C TYR A 271 20.89 15.78 8.29
N TYR A 272 20.51 16.93 8.83
CA TYR A 272 19.92 18.00 8.05
C TYR A 272 20.98 19.03 7.67
N GLU A 273 20.99 19.39 6.37
CA GLU A 273 21.90 20.39 5.80
C GLU A 273 21.11 21.59 5.30
N ALA A 274 21.43 22.77 5.80
CA ALA A 274 20.93 24.03 5.28
C ALA A 274 21.74 24.44 4.04
N LEU A 275 21.10 24.52 2.87
CA LEU A 275 21.75 24.94 1.62
C LEU A 275 21.85 26.47 1.48
N THR A 276 21.01 27.20 2.20
CA THR A 276 20.94 28.66 2.25
C THR A 276 20.63 29.09 3.68
N GLU A 277 20.69 30.39 3.97
CA GLU A 277 20.16 30.92 5.22
C GLU A 277 18.67 30.61 5.33
N ILE A 278 18.27 30.01 6.46
CA ILE A 278 16.89 29.60 6.75
C ILE A 278 16.32 30.48 7.86
N ASN A 279 15.08 30.91 7.67
CA ASN A 279 14.34 31.72 8.64
C ASN A 279 12.98 31.06 8.90
N PRO A 280 12.91 30.00 9.74
CA PRO A 280 11.63 29.39 10.08
C PRO A 280 10.76 30.41 10.83
N PRO A 281 9.42 30.28 10.76
CA PRO A 281 8.53 31.04 11.63
C PRO A 281 8.89 30.85 13.11
N GLU A 282 8.59 31.85 13.93
CA GLU A 282 8.96 31.84 15.35
C GLU A 282 8.41 30.60 16.04
N GLY A 283 9.29 29.87 16.73
CA GLY A 283 8.97 28.64 17.45
C GLY A 283 8.79 27.40 16.58
N CYS A 284 8.97 27.49 15.25
CA CYS A 284 8.94 26.34 14.35
C CYS A 284 10.32 25.70 14.18
N SER A 285 10.30 24.41 13.85
CA SER A 285 11.52 23.65 13.55
C SER A 285 12.18 24.12 12.26
N PRO A 286 13.52 24.20 12.20
CA PRO A 286 14.22 24.58 10.98
C PRO A 286 14.30 23.44 9.93
N GLU A 287 14.27 22.20 10.33
CA GLU A 287 14.52 21.03 9.49
C GLU A 287 13.57 20.93 8.27
N PRO A 288 12.27 21.30 8.34
CA PRO A 288 11.41 21.31 7.16
C PRO A 288 11.91 22.18 5.99
N TYR A 289 12.82 23.11 6.27
CA TYR A 289 13.43 24.01 5.27
C TYR A 289 14.84 23.57 4.87
N MET A 290 15.31 22.43 5.38
CA MET A 290 16.62 21.85 5.11
C MET A 290 16.51 20.61 4.20
N THR A 291 17.65 20.11 3.76
CA THR A 291 17.75 18.86 3.01
C THR A 291 18.24 17.74 3.93
N LEU A 292 17.50 16.64 4.01
CA LEU A 292 17.95 15.42 4.69
C LEU A 292 19.09 14.80 3.87
N ARG A 293 20.23 14.58 4.53
CA ARG A 293 21.41 13.93 3.97
C ARG A 293 21.66 12.60 4.68
N GLY A 294 22.26 11.67 3.96
CA GLY A 294 22.59 10.34 4.47
C GLY A 294 23.66 9.66 3.64
N PRO A 295 23.93 8.38 3.89
CA PRO A 295 24.98 7.63 3.19
C PRO A 295 24.73 7.48 1.68
N ASP A 296 23.46 7.47 1.27
CA ASP A 296 23.07 7.46 -0.15
C ASP A 296 22.54 8.85 -0.51
N THR A 297 22.99 9.41 -1.63
CA THR A 297 22.60 10.76 -2.06
C THR A 297 21.29 10.77 -2.84
N ASP A 298 20.90 9.62 -3.39
CA ASP A 298 19.75 9.49 -4.26
C ASP A 298 18.71 8.57 -3.61
N PHE A 299 17.79 9.17 -2.85
CA PHE A 299 16.60 8.48 -2.33
C PHE A 299 15.56 8.32 -3.44
N GLU A 300 15.98 7.74 -4.59
CA GLU A 300 15.03 7.39 -5.62
C GLU A 300 14.11 6.27 -5.11
N GLN A 301 12.82 6.45 -5.30
CA GLN A 301 11.79 5.57 -4.79
C GLN A 301 12.00 4.10 -5.19
N THR A 302 12.53 3.87 -6.41
CA THR A 302 12.73 2.51 -6.94
C THR A 302 14.09 1.89 -6.62
N THR A 303 15.04 2.68 -6.12
CA THR A 303 16.42 2.23 -5.81
C THR A 303 16.79 2.42 -4.33
N HIS A 304 15.87 2.93 -3.53
CA HIS A 304 16.05 3.12 -2.10
C HIS A 304 16.43 1.81 -1.40
N ARG A 305 17.49 1.83 -0.57
CA ARG A 305 18.10 0.66 0.07
C ARG A 305 17.10 -0.23 0.81
N GLU A 306 16.14 0.34 1.54
CA GLU A 306 15.20 -0.40 2.36
C GLU A 306 14.01 -0.96 1.57
N ILE A 307 13.82 -0.57 0.32
CA ILE A 307 12.66 -1.03 -0.46
C ILE A 307 12.93 -2.41 -1.05
N LEU A 308 12.08 -3.36 -0.71
CA LEU A 308 12.04 -4.70 -1.29
C LEU A 308 11.04 -4.78 -2.45
N LEU A 309 9.89 -4.11 -2.33
CA LEU A 309 8.90 -3.92 -3.38
C LEU A 309 8.37 -2.49 -3.32
N TYR A 310 8.60 -1.71 -4.36
CA TYR A 310 8.05 -0.37 -4.44
C TYR A 310 6.58 -0.39 -4.88
N ARG A 311 5.74 0.19 -4.05
CA ARG A 311 4.36 0.60 -4.36
C ARG A 311 4.15 1.96 -3.73
N SER A 312 3.63 2.91 -4.50
CA SER A 312 3.58 4.31 -4.11
C SER A 312 2.90 4.54 -2.77
N ALA A 313 3.55 5.26 -1.86
CA ALA A 313 2.92 5.71 -0.63
C ALA A 313 2.20 7.05 -0.84
N PRO A 314 1.18 7.37 -0.06
CA PRO A 314 0.56 8.68 -0.03
C PRO A 314 1.59 9.78 0.30
N TYR A 315 1.33 10.99 -0.16
CA TYR A 315 2.03 12.15 0.37
C TYR A 315 1.62 12.35 1.82
N GLY A 316 2.55 12.33 2.74
CA GLY A 316 2.30 12.41 4.18
C GLY A 316 1.25 13.45 4.61
N THR A 317 1.35 13.94 5.81
CA THR A 317 0.38 14.87 6.42
C THR A 317 0.13 16.15 5.63
N THR A 318 1.12 16.63 4.87
CA THR A 318 0.99 17.84 4.04
C THR A 318 -0.15 17.75 3.02
N ALA A 319 -0.36 16.58 2.39
CA ALA A 319 -1.44 16.39 1.44
C ALA A 319 -2.79 16.15 2.12
N THR A 320 -2.79 15.41 3.23
CA THR A 320 -4.01 15.02 3.94
C THR A 320 -4.55 16.11 4.88
N LYS A 321 -3.70 17.05 5.31
CA LYS A 321 -4.00 18.02 6.36
C LYS A 321 -4.31 17.39 7.73
N TYR A 322 -4.01 16.11 7.90
CA TYR A 322 -4.06 15.42 9.18
C TYR A 322 -2.66 15.40 9.79
N VAL A 323 -2.60 15.35 11.10
CA VAL A 323 -1.35 15.31 11.87
C VAL A 323 -1.31 14.03 12.71
N PRO A 324 -0.14 13.65 13.25
CA PRO A 324 -0.04 12.50 14.13
C PRO A 324 -0.97 12.59 15.34
N SER A 325 -1.73 11.53 15.61
CA SER A 325 -2.54 11.45 16.82
C SER A 325 -1.69 11.34 18.08
N GLU A 326 -2.24 11.75 19.24
CA GLU A 326 -1.56 11.56 20.53
C GLU A 326 -1.31 10.08 20.83
N ASP A 327 -2.25 9.20 20.46
CA ASP A 327 -2.10 7.75 20.59
C ASP A 327 -0.88 7.24 19.78
N TRP A 328 -0.72 7.70 18.53
CA TRP A 328 0.44 7.32 17.73
C TRP A 328 1.74 7.93 18.23
N LYS A 329 1.74 9.19 18.67
CA LYS A 329 2.93 9.82 19.27
C LYS A 329 3.36 9.10 20.56
N SER A 330 2.42 8.61 21.35
CA SER A 330 2.69 7.98 22.64
C SER A 330 3.50 6.68 22.55
N ILE A 331 3.58 6.06 21.38
CA ILE A 331 4.36 4.83 21.20
C ILE A 331 5.86 5.09 21.00
N PHE A 332 6.30 6.34 20.83
CA PHE A 332 7.70 6.68 20.58
C PHE A 332 8.45 7.10 21.84
N ASP A 333 9.72 6.72 21.89
CA ASP A 333 10.70 7.24 22.84
C ASP A 333 11.35 8.51 22.26
N PHE A 334 10.79 9.68 22.56
CA PHE A 334 11.25 10.96 22.01
C PHE A 334 12.69 11.31 22.34
N ASP A 335 13.27 10.70 23.37
CA ASP A 335 14.64 10.96 23.77
C ASP A 335 15.65 10.12 22.97
N HIS A 336 15.30 8.90 22.56
CA HIS A 336 16.25 7.94 22.01
C HIS A 336 15.86 7.38 20.65
N ASP A 337 14.59 7.47 20.23
CA ASP A 337 14.17 7.06 18.89
C ASP A 337 14.60 8.08 17.85
N LEU A 338 15.46 7.67 16.93
CA LEU A 338 16.01 8.55 15.89
C LEU A 338 14.94 9.05 14.90
N ARG A 339 13.82 8.32 14.75
CA ARG A 339 12.68 8.78 13.94
C ARG A 339 12.08 10.06 14.52
N CYS A 340 12.07 10.18 15.86
CA CYS A 340 11.63 11.42 16.50
C CYS A 340 12.56 12.59 16.22
N LYS A 341 13.86 12.35 16.27
CA LYS A 341 14.88 13.39 16.00
C LYS A 341 14.93 13.81 14.52
N LYS A 342 14.49 12.93 13.60
CA LYS A 342 14.61 13.15 12.16
C LYS A 342 13.31 13.54 11.48
N PHE A 343 12.15 13.18 12.01
CA PHE A 343 10.90 13.29 11.29
C PHE A 343 9.77 14.01 12.04
N PHE A 344 9.89 14.23 13.34
CA PHE A 344 8.92 15.06 14.07
C PHE A 344 9.38 16.52 14.08
N PHE A 345 8.50 17.40 13.66
CA PHE A 345 8.75 18.83 13.56
C PHE A 345 7.60 19.63 14.13
N VAL A 346 7.93 20.79 14.70
CA VAL A 346 6.95 21.83 14.97
C VAL A 346 6.85 22.71 13.73
N VAL A 347 5.69 22.77 13.13
CA VAL A 347 5.42 23.58 11.93
C VAL A 347 4.32 24.59 12.20
N GLU A 348 4.25 25.62 11.36
CA GLU A 348 3.15 26.57 11.38
C GLU A 348 1.80 25.86 11.22
N GLY A 349 0.80 26.29 11.98
CA GLY A 349 -0.58 25.92 11.77
C GLY A 349 -1.08 26.39 10.41
N TYR A 350 -2.24 25.92 10.03
CA TYR A 350 -2.80 26.22 8.72
C TYR A 350 -3.56 27.57 8.74
N HIS A 351 -3.19 28.46 7.84
CA HIS A 351 -3.82 29.77 7.66
C HIS A 351 -4.34 29.93 6.23
N THR A 352 -5.63 30.10 6.04
CA THR A 352 -6.21 30.38 4.73
C THR A 352 -7.55 31.10 4.84
N THR A 353 -7.87 31.87 3.82
CA THR A 353 -9.19 32.47 3.66
C THR A 353 -9.79 32.07 2.33
N TYR A 354 -11.03 31.60 2.35
CA TYR A 354 -11.78 31.23 1.16
C TYR A 354 -13.18 31.88 1.23
N GLY A 355 -13.44 32.85 0.38
CA GLY A 355 -14.66 33.67 0.48
C GLY A 355 -14.76 34.34 1.86
N ASP A 356 -15.87 34.11 2.54
CA ASP A 356 -16.11 34.61 3.89
C ASP A 356 -15.58 33.70 5.01
N ILE A 357 -14.97 32.55 4.65
CA ILE A 357 -14.47 31.57 5.61
C ILE A 357 -12.96 31.79 5.80
N THR A 358 -12.58 32.22 7.00
CA THR A 358 -11.17 32.23 7.42
C THR A 358 -10.91 31.04 8.30
N VAL A 359 -9.94 30.21 7.90
CA VAL A 359 -9.39 29.13 8.70
C VAL A 359 -8.02 29.57 9.17
N ASP A 360 -7.90 29.79 10.46
CA ASP A 360 -6.66 30.20 11.12
C ASP A 360 -6.41 29.25 12.30
N ASP A 361 -5.48 28.33 12.12
CA ASP A 361 -5.13 27.39 13.17
C ASP A 361 -4.38 28.09 14.31
N GLY A 362 -3.75 29.24 14.04
CA GLY A 362 -3.11 30.13 15.00
C GLY A 362 -2.04 29.43 15.86
N LEU A 363 -1.77 28.17 15.60
CA LEU A 363 -1.01 27.27 16.43
C LEU A 363 0.18 26.72 15.67
N GLN A 364 1.21 26.44 16.41
CA GLN A 364 2.26 25.52 15.97
C GLN A 364 1.73 24.10 16.12
N ILE A 365 1.84 23.30 15.06
CA ILE A 365 1.40 21.92 15.06
C ILE A 365 2.60 20.98 15.02
N ASN A 366 2.49 19.84 15.71
CA ASN A 366 3.44 18.76 15.57
C ASN A 366 3.11 17.97 14.32
N ASP A 367 4.06 17.92 13.37
CA ASP A 367 3.93 17.18 12.13
C ASP A 367 4.99 16.08 12.06
N TYR A 368 4.74 15.06 11.24
CA TYR A 368 5.68 13.98 10.98
C TYR A 368 5.96 13.88 9.49
N ARG A 369 7.20 14.13 9.10
CA ARG A 369 7.65 14.14 7.72
C ARG A 369 8.83 13.21 7.55
N SER A 370 8.57 12.00 7.10
CA SER A 370 9.62 11.01 6.83
C SER A 370 10.34 11.25 5.49
N TYR A 371 9.91 12.26 4.72
CA TYR A 371 10.43 12.57 3.38
C TYR A 371 10.51 11.31 2.52
N ASN A 372 11.69 11.02 1.95
CA ASN A 372 11.89 9.86 1.09
C ASN A 372 12.26 8.57 1.86
N MET A 373 12.15 8.56 3.20
CA MET A 373 12.53 7.39 4.01
C MET A 373 11.41 6.37 4.17
N GLN A 374 10.14 6.80 4.07
CA GLN A 374 8.97 5.92 4.16
C GLN A 374 8.05 6.20 2.97
N THR A 375 8.44 5.75 1.78
CA THR A 375 7.80 6.13 0.51
C THR A 375 7.06 5.00 -0.18
N THR A 376 7.02 3.81 0.41
CA THR A 376 6.35 2.65 -0.19
C THR A 376 5.26 2.08 0.70
N GLU A 377 4.14 1.73 0.07
CA GLU A 377 3.09 0.85 0.60
C GLU A 377 3.29 -0.61 0.17
N GLY A 378 4.37 -0.90 -0.55
CA GLY A 378 4.80 -2.25 -0.86
C GLY A 378 5.49 -2.91 0.34
N LEU A 379 6.64 -3.53 0.09
CA LEU A 379 7.42 -4.20 1.12
C LEU A 379 8.75 -3.49 1.36
N THR A 380 9.17 -3.44 2.62
CA THR A 380 10.52 -3.00 3.01
C THR A 380 11.25 -4.09 3.78
N TYR A 381 12.58 -4.03 3.81
CA TYR A 381 13.36 -4.97 4.63
C TYR A 381 13.12 -4.80 6.13
N PRO A 382 12.94 -3.59 6.70
CA PRO A 382 12.48 -3.43 8.08
C PRO A 382 11.15 -4.11 8.36
N GLN A 383 10.15 -3.98 7.47
CA GLN A 383 8.86 -4.65 7.63
C GLN A 383 9.00 -6.17 7.56
N LEU A 384 9.75 -6.70 6.59
CA LEU A 384 10.05 -8.14 6.49
C LEU A 384 10.71 -8.68 7.78
N LEU A 385 11.65 -7.92 8.36
CA LEU A 385 12.30 -8.31 9.62
C LEU A 385 11.31 -8.35 10.78
N LEU A 386 10.36 -7.40 10.82
CA LEU A 386 9.30 -7.37 11.83
C LEU A 386 8.24 -8.46 11.62
N GLU A 387 7.91 -8.81 10.38
CA GLU A 387 7.04 -9.95 10.06
C GLU A 387 7.68 -11.27 10.47
N LYS A 388 8.99 -11.42 10.25
CA LYS A 388 9.76 -12.54 10.76
C LYS A 388 9.69 -12.59 12.29
N ALA A 389 9.90 -11.45 12.98
CA ALA A 389 9.83 -11.37 14.43
C ALA A 389 8.42 -11.70 14.96
N GLU A 390 7.35 -11.21 14.30
CA GLU A 390 5.96 -11.56 14.64
C GLU A 390 5.72 -13.06 14.51
N ALA A 391 6.14 -13.68 13.40
CA ALA A 391 5.99 -15.11 13.18
C ALA A 391 6.76 -15.94 14.20
N GLU A 392 8.00 -15.53 14.55
CA GLU A 392 8.81 -16.14 15.59
C GLU A 392 8.10 -16.08 16.96
N ALA A 393 7.56 -14.91 17.33
CA ALA A 393 6.84 -14.75 18.61
C ALA A 393 5.57 -15.60 18.65
N ARG A 394 4.75 -15.59 17.55
CA ARG A 394 3.50 -16.35 17.48
C ARG A 394 3.69 -17.86 17.42
N THR A 395 4.86 -18.34 17.01
CA THR A 395 5.22 -19.77 17.02
C THR A 395 5.98 -20.20 18.29
N GLY A 396 6.13 -19.28 19.27
CA GLY A 396 6.77 -19.57 20.55
C GLY A 396 8.29 -19.39 20.56
N ASN A 397 8.91 -18.94 19.48
CA ASN A 397 10.36 -18.71 19.39
C ASN A 397 10.74 -17.32 19.90
N THR A 398 10.40 -17.01 21.16
CA THR A 398 10.55 -15.66 21.74
C THR A 398 11.98 -15.15 21.74
N SER A 399 12.99 -16.03 21.91
CA SER A 399 14.41 -15.62 21.84
C SER A 399 14.80 -15.13 20.44
N ALA A 400 14.37 -15.82 19.38
CA ALA A 400 14.62 -15.42 18.00
C ALA A 400 13.86 -14.12 17.68
N ALA A 401 12.60 -14.01 18.12
CA ALA A 401 11.79 -12.81 17.94
C ALA A 401 12.44 -11.56 18.55
N LEU A 402 12.99 -11.70 19.77
CA LEU A 402 13.74 -10.62 20.42
C LEU A 402 15.00 -10.24 19.65
N GLN A 403 15.75 -11.23 19.12
CA GLN A 403 16.93 -10.97 18.31
C GLN A 403 16.58 -10.22 17.02
N SER A 404 15.49 -10.61 16.33
CA SER A 404 15.01 -9.95 15.12
C SER A 404 14.58 -8.51 15.40
N LEU A 405 13.86 -8.27 16.49
CA LEU A 405 13.48 -6.92 16.92
C LEU A 405 14.72 -6.08 17.27
N ASN A 406 15.66 -6.61 18.03
CA ASN A 406 16.87 -5.89 18.44
C ASN A 406 17.78 -5.57 17.25
N LEU A 407 17.79 -6.41 16.23
CA LEU A 407 18.49 -6.11 14.99
C LEU A 407 17.96 -4.84 14.32
N LEU A 408 16.64 -4.61 14.27
CA LEU A 408 16.07 -3.37 13.75
C LEU A 408 16.37 -2.19 14.69
N ARG A 409 16.22 -2.37 15.99
CA ARG A 409 16.46 -1.34 17.00
C ARG A 409 17.87 -0.75 16.93
N LYS A 410 18.86 -1.55 16.57
CA LYS A 410 20.24 -1.10 16.32
C LYS A 410 20.31 0.07 15.32
N TYR A 411 19.42 0.14 14.37
CA TYR A 411 19.39 1.16 13.31
C TYR A 411 18.44 2.32 13.58
N ARG A 412 17.57 2.19 14.60
CA ARG A 412 16.49 3.14 14.88
C ARG A 412 16.64 3.89 16.19
N TYR A 413 17.50 3.42 17.10
CA TYR A 413 17.65 4.00 18.44
C TYR A 413 19.08 4.40 18.73
N ASN A 414 19.24 5.42 19.59
CA ASN A 414 20.53 5.85 20.11
C ASN A 414 20.39 6.23 21.60
N TYR A 415 20.99 5.44 22.47
CA TYR A 415 21.03 5.68 23.93
C TYR A 415 22.36 6.30 24.38
N GLY A 416 23.22 6.71 23.43
CA GLY A 416 24.56 7.23 23.68
C GLY A 416 25.68 6.22 23.41
N ASP A 417 26.90 6.70 23.37
CA ASP A 417 28.06 5.91 22.99
C ASP A 417 28.26 4.70 23.90
N GLY A 418 28.34 3.52 23.31
CA GLY A 418 28.55 2.25 23.99
C GLY A 418 27.35 1.69 24.77
N VAL A 419 26.18 2.34 24.68
CA VAL A 419 24.94 1.85 25.27
C VAL A 419 24.19 0.98 24.26
N SER A 420 23.77 -0.23 24.72
CA SER A 420 22.97 -1.14 23.86
C SER A 420 21.62 -0.53 23.50
N THR A 421 21.22 -0.73 22.24
CA THR A 421 19.90 -0.37 21.72
C THR A 421 18.87 -1.48 21.90
N ASP A 422 19.25 -2.59 22.49
CA ASP A 422 18.36 -3.73 22.74
C ASP A 422 17.14 -3.33 23.56
N LEU A 423 16.04 -4.01 23.32
CA LEU A 423 14.81 -3.80 24.07
C LEU A 423 15.05 -4.05 25.57
N LYS A 424 14.87 -3.01 26.36
CA LYS A 424 15.08 -3.08 27.83
C LYS A 424 14.16 -4.13 28.45
N ASN A 425 14.73 -5.03 29.23
CA ASN A 425 14.03 -6.17 29.83
C ASN A 425 13.40 -7.16 28.84
N GLY A 426 13.76 -7.11 27.55
CA GLY A 426 13.16 -7.96 26.51
C GLY A 426 13.22 -9.45 26.82
N SER A 427 14.34 -9.94 27.40
CA SER A 427 14.51 -11.35 27.80
C SER A 427 13.62 -11.82 28.95
N SER A 428 13.07 -10.91 29.75
CA SER A 428 12.14 -11.21 30.84
C SER A 428 10.67 -10.97 30.52
N MET A 429 10.37 -10.50 29.33
CA MET A 429 9.01 -10.27 28.86
C MET A 429 8.27 -11.60 28.62
N SER A 430 6.97 -11.62 28.90
CA SER A 430 6.11 -12.70 28.42
C SER A 430 6.00 -12.67 26.88
N ALA A 431 5.56 -13.78 26.29
CA ALA A 431 5.36 -13.85 24.83
C ALA A 431 4.42 -12.75 24.32
N ASP A 432 3.33 -12.47 25.05
CA ASP A 432 2.37 -11.42 24.70
C ASP A 432 3.00 -10.01 24.80
N GLN A 433 3.80 -9.76 25.82
CA GLN A 433 4.49 -8.47 25.96
C GLN A 433 5.49 -8.25 24.82
N LEU A 434 6.30 -9.27 24.49
CA LEU A 434 7.26 -9.18 23.40
C LEU A 434 6.53 -9.01 22.04
N LEU A 435 5.47 -9.76 21.81
CA LEU A 435 4.67 -9.60 20.58
C LEU A 435 4.08 -8.20 20.48
N ASN A 436 3.57 -7.64 21.57
CA ASN A 436 3.07 -6.26 21.59
C ASN A 436 4.16 -5.24 21.22
N GLU A 437 5.38 -5.41 21.70
CA GLU A 437 6.51 -4.55 21.31
C GLU A 437 6.84 -4.67 19.81
N ILE A 438 6.84 -5.89 19.26
CA ILE A 438 7.07 -6.13 17.83
C ILE A 438 5.99 -5.46 16.97
N LEU A 439 4.71 -5.61 17.33
CA LEU A 439 3.60 -5.00 16.61
C LEU A 439 3.57 -3.46 16.76
N THR A 440 4.03 -2.97 17.89
CA THR A 440 4.22 -1.53 18.11
C THR A 440 5.37 -1.00 17.25
N GLU A 441 6.48 -1.74 17.14
CA GLU A 441 7.58 -1.38 16.25
C GLU A 441 7.14 -1.38 14.78
N ARG A 442 6.32 -2.36 14.34
CA ARG A 442 5.70 -2.36 13.02
C ARG A 442 4.89 -1.07 12.77
N ARG A 443 4.10 -0.64 13.76
CA ARG A 443 3.32 0.60 13.67
C ARG A 443 4.20 1.86 13.49
N ARG A 444 5.42 1.87 14.05
CA ARG A 444 6.40 2.97 13.88
C ARG A 444 7.08 2.94 12.52
N GLU A 445 7.30 1.75 11.94
CA GLU A 445 7.98 1.58 10.64
C GLU A 445 7.06 1.81 9.44
N LEU A 446 5.76 1.59 9.57
CA LEU A 446 4.80 1.89 8.51
C LEU A 446 4.74 3.40 8.24
N PRO A 447 4.53 3.85 6.99
CA PRO A 447 4.23 5.24 6.71
C PRO A 447 3.07 5.72 7.58
N LEU A 448 3.16 6.95 8.11
CA LEU A 448 2.11 7.49 8.98
C LEU A 448 0.72 7.46 8.31
N VAL A 449 0.70 7.82 7.03
CA VAL A 449 -0.52 7.83 6.19
C VAL A 449 -0.52 6.54 5.36
N SER A 450 -0.77 5.40 6.01
CA SER A 450 -0.76 4.08 5.38
C SER A 450 -2.11 3.39 5.46
N PHE A 451 -2.54 2.73 4.36
CA PHE A 451 -3.71 1.85 4.39
C PHE A 451 -3.46 0.60 5.24
N GLN A 452 -2.20 0.17 5.37
CA GLN A 452 -1.83 -1.05 6.10
C GLN A 452 -2.18 -0.96 7.59
N ARG A 453 -2.18 0.27 8.19
CA ARG A 453 -2.59 0.41 9.59
C ARG A 453 -4.03 -0.04 9.82
N MET A 454 -4.95 0.27 8.91
CA MET A 454 -6.33 -0.18 9.03
C MET A 454 -6.44 -1.71 8.88
N LEU A 455 -5.65 -2.31 8.00
CA LEU A 455 -5.57 -3.77 7.87
C LEU A 455 -5.00 -4.42 9.14
N ASP A 456 -3.99 -3.82 9.76
CA ASP A 456 -3.46 -4.27 11.05
C ASP A 456 -4.54 -4.25 12.14
N LEU A 457 -5.32 -3.17 12.25
CA LEU A 457 -6.43 -3.07 13.20
C LEU A 457 -7.49 -4.15 12.94
N LYS A 458 -7.86 -4.40 11.68
CA LYS A 458 -8.81 -5.46 11.30
C LYS A 458 -8.29 -6.85 11.69
N ARG A 459 -7.02 -7.18 11.41
CA ARG A 459 -6.45 -8.49 11.75
C ARG A 459 -6.23 -8.68 13.25
N TYR A 460 -5.91 -7.61 13.99
CA TYR A 460 -5.74 -7.67 15.44
C TYR A 460 -7.07 -7.86 16.20
N ALA A 461 -8.20 -7.51 15.58
CA ALA A 461 -9.52 -7.74 16.18
C ALA A 461 -9.80 -9.23 16.51
N TYR A 462 -9.10 -10.15 15.81
CA TYR A 462 -9.17 -11.60 16.14
C TYR A 462 -8.44 -11.97 17.42
N ASP A 463 -7.52 -11.16 17.91
CA ASP A 463 -6.76 -11.40 19.13
C ASP A 463 -7.45 -10.75 20.35
N THR A 464 -8.74 -11.01 20.52
CA THR A 464 -9.58 -10.42 21.57
C THR A 464 -8.92 -10.50 22.95
N GLY A 465 -8.86 -9.37 23.65
CA GLY A 465 -8.29 -9.27 25.00
C GLY A 465 -6.75 -9.15 25.03
N LYS A 466 -6.10 -9.12 23.87
CA LYS A 466 -4.66 -8.87 23.79
C LYS A 466 -4.36 -7.36 23.75
N PRO A 467 -3.17 -6.92 24.24
CA PRO A 467 -2.83 -5.48 24.34
C PRO A 467 -2.90 -4.74 22.99
N TRP A 468 -2.59 -5.41 21.88
CA TRP A 468 -2.61 -4.85 20.54
C TRP A 468 -3.99 -4.84 19.89
N SER A 469 -4.99 -5.53 20.47
CA SER A 469 -6.35 -5.63 19.92
C SER A 469 -7.22 -4.48 20.44
N LYS A 470 -7.55 -3.55 19.55
CA LYS A 470 -8.54 -2.49 19.84
C LYS A 470 -9.94 -2.98 19.51
N SER A 471 -10.90 -2.77 20.40
CA SER A 471 -12.31 -3.10 20.18
C SER A 471 -13.09 -1.97 19.51
N VAL A 472 -12.61 -0.71 19.67
CA VAL A 472 -13.26 0.51 19.18
C VAL A 472 -12.18 1.43 18.62
N ILE A 473 -12.48 2.10 17.50
CA ILE A 473 -11.72 3.24 17.00
C ILE A 473 -12.47 4.51 17.42
N GLU A 474 -11.74 5.46 17.97
CA GLU A 474 -12.27 6.75 18.43
C GLU A 474 -11.48 7.90 17.83
N HIS A 475 -12.20 8.88 17.26
CA HIS A 475 -11.67 10.12 16.74
C HIS A 475 -12.34 11.33 17.39
N LYS A 476 -11.64 12.47 17.38
CA LYS A 476 -12.14 13.72 17.94
C LYS A 476 -11.93 14.88 16.99
N ILE A 477 -12.94 15.76 16.92
CA ILE A 477 -12.83 17.08 16.29
C ILE A 477 -13.38 18.10 17.28
N GLY A 478 -12.52 18.99 17.79
CA GLY A 478 -12.91 19.90 18.87
C GLY A 478 -13.43 19.11 20.09
N THR A 479 -14.66 19.35 20.47
CA THR A 479 -15.32 18.67 21.60
C THR A 479 -16.13 17.45 21.21
N LYS A 480 -16.32 17.19 19.91
CA LYS A 480 -17.08 16.03 19.42
C LYS A 480 -16.20 14.79 19.35
N THR A 481 -16.76 13.66 19.78
CA THR A 481 -16.15 12.33 19.66
C THR A 481 -16.96 11.49 18.70
N TYR A 482 -16.25 10.84 17.80
CA TYR A 482 -16.76 9.86 16.85
C TYR A 482 -16.15 8.51 17.20
N SER A 483 -16.97 7.49 17.38
CA SER A 483 -16.48 6.16 17.76
C SER A 483 -17.27 5.06 17.05
N LYS A 484 -16.59 3.97 16.70
CA LYS A 484 -17.21 2.84 16.05
C LYS A 484 -16.48 1.55 16.40
N PRO A 485 -17.19 0.44 16.72
CA PRO A 485 -16.55 -0.86 16.92
C PRO A 485 -15.76 -1.29 15.68
N ILE A 486 -14.56 -1.86 15.88
CA ILE A 486 -13.75 -2.35 14.76
C ILE A 486 -14.46 -3.46 13.96
N THR A 487 -15.40 -4.17 14.57
CA THR A 487 -16.20 -5.21 13.92
C THR A 487 -17.41 -4.66 13.14
N ASP A 488 -17.63 -3.34 13.18
CA ASP A 488 -18.71 -2.71 12.41
C ASP A 488 -18.50 -2.91 10.90
N ALA A 489 -19.58 -3.12 10.17
CA ALA A 489 -19.55 -3.32 8.72
C ALA A 489 -18.81 -2.19 7.97
N TYR A 490 -18.83 -0.99 8.51
CA TYR A 490 -18.10 0.18 7.98
C TYR A 490 -16.60 -0.09 7.79
N PHE A 491 -15.95 -0.79 8.73
CA PHE A 491 -14.54 -1.13 8.64
C PHE A 491 -14.28 -2.42 7.89
N GLN A 492 -15.27 -3.28 7.79
CA GLN A 492 -15.10 -4.61 7.21
C GLN A 492 -15.09 -4.60 5.68
N SER A 493 -15.81 -3.66 5.05
CA SER A 493 -15.94 -3.65 3.60
C SER A 493 -16.13 -2.24 3.07
N LEU A 494 -15.25 -1.79 2.20
CA LEU A 494 -15.47 -0.56 1.44
C LEU A 494 -16.63 -0.75 0.45
N PRO A 495 -17.45 0.29 0.22
CA PRO A 495 -18.47 0.25 -0.83
C PRO A 495 -17.82 0.23 -2.21
N ILE A 496 -18.46 -0.45 -3.15
CA ILE A 496 -18.13 -0.34 -4.58
C ILE A 496 -18.86 0.90 -5.11
N ASP A 497 -18.16 1.71 -5.90
CA ASP A 497 -18.69 2.95 -6.45
C ASP A 497 -19.87 2.70 -7.39
N ASN A 498 -20.84 3.62 -7.40
CA ASN A 498 -22.06 3.51 -8.22
C ASN A 498 -21.76 3.32 -9.71
N ALA A 499 -20.80 4.06 -10.26
CA ALA A 499 -20.42 3.94 -11.67
C ALA A 499 -19.92 2.52 -12.02
N ILE A 500 -19.26 1.84 -11.09
CA ILE A 500 -18.81 0.46 -11.28
C ILE A 500 -19.97 -0.52 -11.19
N ILE A 501 -20.89 -0.30 -10.24
CA ILE A 501 -22.09 -1.14 -10.09
C ILE A 501 -22.99 -1.03 -11.33
N GLU A 502 -23.23 0.17 -11.83
CA GLU A 502 -24.05 0.43 -13.02
C GLU A 502 -23.47 -0.20 -14.28
N TYR A 503 -22.13 -0.22 -14.38
CA TYR A 503 -21.43 -0.87 -15.49
C TYR A 503 -21.47 -2.41 -15.42
N ASN A 504 -21.76 -2.98 -14.22
CA ASN A 504 -21.77 -4.43 -13.98
C ASN A 504 -23.09 -4.91 -13.35
N PRO A 505 -24.24 -4.76 -14.04
CA PRO A 505 -25.54 -5.08 -13.48
C PRO A 505 -25.70 -6.58 -13.12
N GLN A 506 -24.88 -7.45 -13.72
CA GLN A 506 -24.86 -8.89 -13.41
C GLN A 506 -24.46 -9.21 -11.96
N TRP A 507 -23.80 -8.27 -11.25
CA TRP A 507 -23.45 -8.49 -9.85
C TRP A 507 -24.65 -8.40 -8.89
N GLY A 508 -25.77 -7.81 -9.34
CA GLY A 508 -26.98 -7.65 -8.52
C GLY A 508 -26.82 -6.70 -7.35
N LEU A 509 -25.78 -5.88 -7.34
CA LEU A 509 -25.56 -4.86 -6.32
C LEU A 509 -26.47 -3.65 -6.56
N GLN A 510 -26.84 -2.98 -5.47
CA GLN A 510 -27.63 -1.75 -5.53
C GLN A 510 -26.72 -0.53 -5.42
N THR A 511 -26.99 0.49 -6.23
CA THR A 511 -26.33 1.79 -6.12
C THR A 511 -26.72 2.49 -4.84
N ASN A 512 -25.77 3.22 -4.25
CA ASN A 512 -26.02 4.04 -3.09
C ASN A 512 -26.65 5.37 -3.52
N THR A 513 -27.83 5.68 -3.02
CA THR A 513 -28.58 6.92 -3.29
C THR A 513 -28.53 7.92 -2.12
N THR A 514 -27.77 7.60 -1.06
CA THR A 514 -27.60 8.51 0.08
C THR A 514 -26.78 9.73 -0.35
N GLU A 515 -27.25 10.92 0.00
CA GLU A 515 -26.50 12.14 -0.23
C GLU A 515 -25.16 12.11 0.51
N PHE A 516 -24.09 12.46 -0.20
CA PHE A 516 -22.75 12.56 0.38
C PHE A 516 -22.54 13.96 0.96
N ALA A 517 -22.79 14.10 2.24
CA ALA A 517 -22.72 15.38 2.93
C ALA A 517 -22.07 15.23 4.33
N PRO A 518 -20.80 14.77 4.44
CA PRO A 518 -20.17 14.51 5.73
C PRO A 518 -20.06 15.76 6.61
N TYR A 519 -20.00 16.96 6.03
CA TYR A 519 -20.00 18.21 6.78
C TYR A 519 -21.29 18.46 7.58
N SER A 520 -22.40 17.83 7.20
CA SER A 520 -23.66 17.94 7.97
C SER A 520 -23.65 17.09 9.24
N ALA A 521 -22.77 16.10 9.31
CA ALA A 521 -22.59 15.21 10.46
C ALA A 521 -21.49 15.69 11.43
N TRP A 522 -20.67 16.63 10.96
CA TRP A 522 -19.56 17.21 11.74
C TRP A 522 -19.92 18.39 12.66
#